data_6aab3448890b6136c0575c1bf083cce5
#
_entry.id   6aab3448890b6136c0575c1bf083cce5
#
_cell.length_a   1.000
_cell.length_b   1.000
_cell.length_c   1.000
_cell.angle_alpha   90.00
_cell.angle_beta   90.00
_cell.angle_gamma   90.00
#
_symmetry.space_group_name_H-M   'P 1'
#
loop_
_entity.id
_entity.type
_entity.pdbx_description
1 polymer ?
#
loop_
_entity_poly.entity_id
_entity_poly.type
_entity_poly.pdbx_seq_one_letter_code
_entity_poly.pdbx_strand_id
1 'polypeptide(L)'
;MTPNHERLHEVVATAVKRAGVRAVVQSGWAGLGWAGQERAGDDILVVGDLPHDWLFPRTAAVVHHAGAGTTGAGLRAGVPAVPVPVLVDQPFWADRLHHLGVAPQPLPLRELTAGTLTDALRSCLDRSAYRDRATELARRIRAEDGPAGVLSLITRLDGDPGQRF
;
A
#
# COMPACT_ATOMS: atom_id res chain seq x y z
N MET A 1 14.77 14.41 -16.67
CA MET A 1 13.89 14.25 -15.48
C MET A 1 12.78 15.25 -15.59
N THR A 2 11.52 14.86 -15.44
CA THR A 2 10.40 15.81 -15.50
C THR A 2 10.29 16.54 -14.16
N PRO A 3 9.95 17.86 -14.13
CA PRO A 3 9.86 18.67 -12.90
C PRO A 3 8.98 18.05 -11.80
N ASN A 4 8.08 17.14 -12.17
CA ASN A 4 7.18 16.47 -11.23
C ASN A 4 7.88 15.38 -10.40
N HIS A 5 8.92 14.75 -10.92
CA HIS A 5 9.66 13.69 -10.21
C HIS A 5 10.60 14.29 -9.15
N GLU A 6 11.26 15.41 -9.44
CA GLU A 6 12.13 16.09 -8.47
C GLU A 6 11.32 16.60 -7.28
N ARG A 7 10.15 17.20 -7.54
CA ARG A 7 9.25 17.64 -6.48
C ARG A 7 8.83 16.47 -5.57
N LEU A 8 8.47 15.32 -6.14
CA LEU A 8 8.05 14.16 -5.35
C LEU A 8 9.19 13.61 -4.51
N HIS A 9 10.39 13.61 -5.03
CA HIS A 9 11.62 13.30 -4.31
C HIS A 9 11.79 14.13 -3.06
N GLU A 10 11.76 15.47 -3.23
CA GLU A 10 11.91 16.41 -2.11
C GLU A 10 10.82 16.22 -1.06
N VAL A 11 9.58 16.00 -1.51
CA VAL A 11 8.43 15.74 -0.63
C VAL A 11 8.68 14.48 0.21
N VAL A 12 9.07 13.37 -0.42
CA VAL A 12 9.30 12.11 0.29
C VAL A 12 10.52 12.20 1.22
N ALA A 13 11.66 12.72 0.75
CA ALA A 13 12.85 12.85 1.55
C ALA A 13 12.62 13.74 2.78
N THR A 14 11.95 14.87 2.58
CA THR A 14 11.61 15.79 3.68
C THR A 14 10.63 15.15 4.68
N ALA A 15 9.63 14.42 4.19
CA ALA A 15 8.65 13.77 5.06
C ALA A 15 9.28 12.65 5.89
N VAL A 16 10.11 11.81 5.29
CA VAL A 16 10.87 10.74 5.99
C VAL A 16 11.72 11.31 7.12
N LYS A 17 12.51 12.34 6.81
CA LYS A 17 13.34 13.03 7.80
C LYS A 17 12.51 13.65 8.93
N ARG A 18 11.43 14.36 8.61
CA ARG A 18 10.54 14.99 9.61
C ARG A 18 9.80 13.96 10.46
N ALA A 19 9.39 12.85 9.88
CA ALA A 19 8.76 11.77 10.62
C ALA A 19 9.75 11.00 11.51
N GLY A 20 11.06 11.13 11.30
CA GLY A 20 12.09 10.44 12.06
C GLY A 20 12.11 8.94 11.79
N VAL A 21 11.84 8.53 10.55
CA VAL A 21 11.75 7.13 10.14
C VAL A 21 12.79 6.79 9.08
N ARG A 22 13.08 5.49 8.94
CA ARG A 22 13.79 4.96 7.78
C ARG A 22 12.79 4.45 6.76
N ALA A 23 13.05 4.67 5.48
CA ALA A 23 12.19 4.30 4.39
C ALA A 23 12.89 3.40 3.37
N VAL A 24 12.16 2.42 2.85
CA VAL A 24 12.51 1.70 1.63
C VAL A 24 11.61 2.26 0.53
N VAL A 25 12.22 2.77 -0.52
CA VAL A 25 11.49 3.33 -1.67
C VAL A 25 11.72 2.44 -2.87
N GLN A 26 10.64 1.86 -3.36
CA GLN A 26 10.66 1.10 -4.61
C GLN A 26 10.55 2.06 -5.77
N SER A 27 11.55 2.09 -6.65
CA SER A 27 11.64 3.04 -7.76
C SER A 27 10.56 2.83 -8.82
N GLY A 28 9.97 1.65 -8.91
CA GLY A 28 8.80 1.31 -9.73
C GLY A 28 8.87 1.73 -11.19
N TRP A 29 7.84 1.42 -11.95
CA TRP A 29 7.68 1.80 -13.36
C TRP A 29 7.58 3.33 -13.58
N ALA A 30 7.16 4.08 -12.56
CA ALA A 30 7.04 5.54 -12.64
C ALA A 30 8.38 6.26 -12.56
N GLY A 31 9.51 5.53 -12.39
CA GLY A 31 10.84 6.10 -12.32
C GLY A 31 10.87 7.32 -11.39
N LEU A 32 10.63 7.11 -10.10
CA LEU A 32 10.63 8.22 -9.12
C LEU A 32 12.01 8.89 -9.03
N GLY A 33 12.64 9.29 -10.17
CA GLY A 33 13.86 10.09 -10.21
C GLY A 33 15.07 9.58 -9.41
N TRP A 34 14.93 8.50 -8.63
CA TRP A 34 15.99 7.80 -7.91
C TRP A 34 16.58 6.63 -8.71
N ALA A 35 16.17 6.47 -9.98
CA ALA A 35 16.72 5.43 -10.83
C ALA A 35 18.26 5.57 -10.91
N GLY A 36 18.97 4.53 -10.46
CA GLY A 36 20.43 4.49 -10.40
C GLY A 36 21.05 5.00 -9.10
N GLN A 37 20.25 5.42 -8.11
CA GLN A 37 20.74 5.73 -6.77
C GLN A 37 20.30 4.61 -5.81
N GLU A 38 21.26 4.02 -5.09
CA GLU A 38 20.96 3.01 -4.05
C GLU A 38 20.47 3.66 -2.75
N ARG A 39 20.77 4.94 -2.53
CA ARG A 39 20.41 5.71 -1.34
C ARG A 39 20.06 7.16 -1.67
N ALA A 40 19.08 7.68 -0.98
CA ALA A 40 18.74 9.10 -0.99
C ALA A 40 18.88 9.67 0.44
N GLY A 41 20.14 9.89 0.85
CA GLY A 41 20.48 10.20 2.23
C GLY A 41 20.62 8.95 3.11
N ASP A 42 20.81 9.15 4.41
CA ASP A 42 21.07 8.06 5.37
C ASP A 42 19.81 7.25 5.71
N ASP A 43 18.64 7.85 5.58
CA ASP A 43 17.36 7.27 6.03
C ASP A 43 16.54 6.63 4.90
N ILE A 44 16.98 6.70 3.63
CA ILE A 44 16.25 6.19 2.48
C ILE A 44 17.09 5.19 1.71
N LEU A 45 16.60 3.95 1.65
CA LEU A 45 17.12 2.90 0.78
C LEU A 45 16.25 2.83 -0.48
N VAL A 46 16.87 3.00 -1.65
CA VAL A 46 16.19 2.86 -2.94
C VAL A 46 16.41 1.46 -3.47
N VAL A 47 15.32 0.80 -3.86
CA VAL A 47 15.35 -0.57 -4.37
C VAL A 47 14.61 -0.68 -5.69
N GLY A 48 14.94 -1.70 -6.47
CA GLY A 48 14.16 -2.14 -7.61
C GLY A 48 12.88 -2.88 -7.20
N ASP A 49 12.42 -3.78 -8.05
CA ASP A 49 11.23 -4.58 -7.75
C ASP A 49 11.50 -5.56 -6.62
N LEU A 50 10.70 -5.47 -5.56
CA LEU A 50 10.68 -6.42 -4.45
C LEU A 50 9.26 -6.98 -4.29
N PRO A 51 9.13 -8.28 -3.99
CA PRO A 51 7.84 -8.89 -3.71
C PRO A 51 7.17 -8.23 -2.49
N HIS A 52 5.94 -7.78 -2.65
CA HIS A 52 5.18 -7.11 -1.58
C HIS A 52 4.91 -8.05 -0.40
N ASP A 53 4.69 -9.32 -0.65
CA ASP A 53 4.47 -10.35 0.36
C ASP A 53 5.70 -10.58 1.25
N TRP A 54 6.89 -10.34 0.72
CA TRP A 54 8.13 -10.36 1.49
C TRP A 54 8.38 -9.04 2.20
N LEU A 55 8.18 -7.89 1.53
CA LEU A 55 8.55 -6.57 2.07
C LEU A 55 7.55 -6.07 3.11
N PHE A 56 6.26 -6.07 2.79
CA PHE A 56 5.24 -5.39 3.61
C PHE A 56 5.17 -5.90 5.05
N PRO A 57 5.24 -7.22 5.33
CA PRO A 57 5.25 -7.70 6.72
C PRO A 57 6.41 -7.20 7.59
N ARG A 58 7.45 -6.63 6.94
CA ARG A 58 8.65 -6.10 7.61
C ARG A 58 8.62 -4.59 7.78
N THR A 59 7.53 -3.94 7.40
CA THR A 59 7.36 -2.48 7.48
C THR A 59 6.41 -2.07 8.60
N ALA A 60 6.57 -0.86 9.09
CA ALA A 60 5.68 -0.28 10.08
C ALA A 60 4.43 0.35 9.44
N ALA A 61 4.55 0.87 8.23
CA ALA A 61 3.48 1.39 7.41
C ALA A 61 3.88 1.32 5.94
N VAL A 62 2.92 1.37 5.02
CA VAL A 62 3.16 1.37 3.57
C VAL A 62 2.51 2.59 2.95
N VAL A 63 3.28 3.37 2.19
CA VAL A 63 2.76 4.46 1.36
C VAL A 63 2.61 3.96 -0.07
N HIS A 64 1.40 4.03 -0.64
CA HIS A 64 1.16 3.54 -1.99
C HIS A 64 -0.01 4.23 -2.69
N HIS A 65 -0.08 4.10 -4.01
CA HIS A 65 -1.12 4.72 -4.85
C HIS A 65 -2.53 4.14 -4.69
N ALA A 66 -2.71 3.15 -3.83
CA ALA A 66 -3.99 2.47 -3.59
C ALA A 66 -4.56 1.69 -4.79
N GLY A 67 -3.72 1.16 -5.69
CA GLY A 67 -4.20 0.17 -6.67
C GLY A 67 -4.65 -1.12 -6.00
N ALA A 68 -5.65 -1.81 -6.56
CA ALA A 68 -6.29 -3.00 -5.97
C ALA A 68 -5.29 -4.07 -5.51
N GLY A 69 -4.29 -4.40 -6.34
CA GLY A 69 -3.28 -5.42 -6.02
C GLY A 69 -2.41 -5.05 -4.81
N THR A 70 -1.88 -3.82 -4.79
CA THR A 70 -1.06 -3.32 -3.68
C THR A 70 -1.87 -3.17 -2.39
N THR A 71 -3.12 -2.71 -2.51
CA THR A 71 -4.07 -2.64 -1.40
C THR A 71 -4.31 -4.02 -0.79
N GLY A 72 -4.59 -5.02 -1.63
CA GLY A 72 -4.77 -6.40 -1.18
C GLY A 72 -3.51 -6.99 -0.52
N ALA A 73 -2.33 -6.69 -1.05
CA ALA A 73 -1.06 -7.11 -0.44
C ALA A 73 -0.84 -6.48 0.94
N GLY A 74 -1.09 -5.17 1.08
CA GLY A 74 -0.99 -4.46 2.37
C GLY A 74 -1.97 -5.01 3.41
N LEU A 75 -3.22 -5.24 3.04
CA LEU A 75 -4.23 -5.83 3.91
C LEU A 75 -3.86 -7.25 4.35
N ARG A 76 -3.35 -8.10 3.44
CA ARG A 76 -2.86 -9.44 3.79
C ARG A 76 -1.64 -9.39 4.70
N ALA A 77 -0.78 -8.40 4.53
CA ALA A 77 0.38 -8.20 5.40
C ALA A 77 0.00 -7.72 6.81
N GLY A 78 -1.17 -7.12 6.98
CA GLY A 78 -1.62 -6.58 8.26
C GLY A 78 -0.91 -5.28 8.62
N VAL A 79 -0.61 -4.46 7.64
CA VAL A 79 0.17 -3.22 7.80
C VAL A 79 -0.71 -2.02 7.48
N PRO A 80 -0.68 -0.95 8.31
CA PRO A 80 -1.36 0.29 8.01
C PRO A 80 -0.85 0.91 6.71
N ALA A 81 -1.73 1.62 6.01
CA ALA A 81 -1.39 2.27 4.75
C ALA A 81 -1.56 3.79 4.82
N VAL A 82 -0.73 4.52 4.08
CA VAL A 82 -0.96 5.91 3.69
C VAL A 82 -1.29 5.91 2.20
N PRO A 83 -2.58 6.00 1.83
CA PRO A 83 -2.99 5.96 0.44
C PRO A 83 -2.77 7.31 -0.25
N VAL A 84 -2.09 7.29 -1.41
CA VAL A 84 -1.81 8.46 -2.25
C VAL A 84 -2.42 8.21 -3.64
N PRO A 85 -3.75 8.28 -3.79
CA PRO A 85 -4.40 7.96 -5.06
C PRO A 85 -4.04 8.98 -6.15
N VAL A 86 -3.93 8.48 -7.40
CA VAL A 86 -3.59 9.26 -8.59
C VAL A 86 -4.76 9.28 -9.57
N LEU A 87 -5.27 8.11 -9.95
CA LEU A 87 -6.28 7.98 -11.01
C LEU A 87 -7.07 6.66 -10.95
N VAL A 88 -8.07 6.53 -11.82
CA VAL A 88 -8.91 5.35 -12.05
C VAL A 88 -9.65 4.87 -10.79
N ASP A 89 -9.40 3.64 -10.35
CA ASP A 89 -10.03 3.00 -9.19
C ASP A 89 -9.35 3.31 -7.84
N GLN A 90 -8.20 3.96 -7.89
CA GLN A 90 -7.38 4.23 -6.71
C GLN A 90 -8.09 5.09 -5.65
N PRO A 91 -8.87 6.14 -5.99
CA PRO A 91 -9.65 6.87 -4.99
C PRO A 91 -10.64 5.97 -4.23
N PHE A 92 -11.31 5.05 -4.94
CA PHE A 92 -12.23 4.10 -4.31
C PHE A 92 -11.51 3.20 -3.27
N TRP A 93 -10.36 2.64 -3.64
CA TRP A 93 -9.59 1.80 -2.72
C TRP A 93 -8.98 2.59 -1.57
N ALA A 94 -8.55 3.83 -1.82
CA ALA A 94 -8.04 4.73 -0.80
C ALA A 94 -9.10 5.04 0.26
N ASP A 95 -10.30 5.42 -0.17
CA ASP A 95 -11.45 5.64 0.72
C ASP A 95 -11.83 4.37 1.47
N ARG A 96 -11.79 3.22 0.79
CA ARG A 96 -12.07 1.92 1.43
C ARG A 96 -11.09 1.62 2.56
N LEU A 97 -9.79 1.84 2.37
CA LEU A 97 -8.77 1.68 3.42
C LEU A 97 -9.05 2.58 4.62
N HIS A 98 -9.43 3.83 4.38
CA HIS A 98 -9.80 4.78 5.42
C HIS A 98 -11.03 4.30 6.21
N HIS A 99 -12.11 3.95 5.53
CA HIS A 99 -13.34 3.45 6.17
C HIS A 99 -13.15 2.11 6.92
N LEU A 100 -12.20 1.30 6.49
CA LEU A 100 -11.81 0.09 7.22
C LEU A 100 -11.00 0.37 8.48
N GLY A 101 -10.58 1.61 8.71
CA GLY A 101 -9.80 2.02 9.87
C GLY A 101 -8.35 1.54 9.84
N VAL A 102 -7.78 1.32 8.65
CA VAL A 102 -6.39 0.89 8.45
C VAL A 102 -5.51 1.98 7.83
N ALA A 103 -6.08 3.14 7.58
CA ALA A 103 -5.42 4.27 6.94
C ALA A 103 -5.96 5.61 7.45
N PRO A 104 -5.14 6.66 7.54
CA PRO A 104 -5.64 8.03 7.67
C PRO A 104 -6.40 8.46 6.41
N GLN A 105 -6.88 9.70 6.38
CA GLN A 105 -7.48 10.27 5.18
C GLN A 105 -6.56 10.11 3.95
N PRO A 106 -7.11 9.74 2.78
CA PRO A 106 -6.34 9.70 1.55
C PRO A 106 -5.66 11.04 1.24
N LEU A 107 -4.46 10.97 0.68
CA LEU A 107 -3.69 12.13 0.23
C LEU A 107 -3.59 12.13 -1.30
N PRO A 108 -4.53 12.73 -2.04
CA PRO A 108 -4.43 12.78 -3.50
C PRO A 108 -3.07 13.36 -3.93
N LEU A 109 -2.43 12.76 -4.95
CA LEU A 109 -1.07 13.15 -5.36
C LEU A 109 -0.93 14.66 -5.66
N ARG A 110 -1.97 15.29 -6.19
CA ARG A 110 -2.00 16.74 -6.47
C ARG A 110 -1.90 17.61 -5.20
N GLU A 111 -2.33 17.08 -4.06
CA GLU A 111 -2.37 17.75 -2.75
C GLU A 111 -1.23 17.30 -1.84
N LEU A 112 -0.40 16.37 -2.32
CA LEU A 112 0.70 15.81 -1.55
C LEU A 112 1.79 16.85 -1.30
N THR A 113 2.09 17.08 -0.02
CA THR A 113 3.19 17.92 0.47
C THR A 113 4.02 17.15 1.49
N ALA A 114 5.21 17.63 1.79
CA ALA A 114 6.02 17.04 2.85
C ALA A 114 5.32 17.09 4.22
N GLY A 115 4.55 18.15 4.50
CA GLY A 115 3.76 18.29 5.71
C GLY A 115 2.67 17.23 5.80
N THR A 116 1.79 17.16 4.80
CA THR A 116 0.67 16.20 4.78
C THR A 116 1.15 14.75 4.84
N LEU A 117 2.25 14.43 4.15
CA LEU A 117 2.84 13.08 4.21
C LEU A 117 3.46 12.79 5.58
N THR A 118 4.15 13.75 6.20
CA THR A 118 4.69 13.60 7.56
C THR A 118 3.58 13.30 8.56
N ASP A 119 2.49 14.07 8.53
CA ASP A 119 1.37 13.91 9.46
C ASP A 119 0.67 12.57 9.29
N ALA A 120 0.49 12.13 8.05
CA ALA A 120 -0.09 10.81 7.76
C ALA A 120 0.81 9.66 8.22
N LEU A 121 2.13 9.74 8.00
CA LEU A 121 3.09 8.77 8.49
C LEU A 121 3.06 8.67 10.01
N ARG A 122 3.14 9.80 10.72
CA ARG A 122 3.04 9.86 12.18
C ARG A 122 1.71 9.28 12.66
N SER A 123 0.60 9.65 12.02
CA SER A 123 -0.71 9.09 12.36
C SER A 123 -0.74 7.57 12.27
N CYS A 124 -0.14 6.98 11.24
CA CYS A 124 -0.04 5.52 11.11
C CYS A 124 0.86 4.86 12.15
N LEU A 125 1.93 5.54 12.57
CA LEU A 125 2.93 4.98 13.48
C LEU A 125 2.53 5.15 14.94
N ASP A 126 1.95 6.28 15.31
CA ASP A 126 1.64 6.65 16.68
C ASP A 126 0.30 6.09 17.15
N ARG A 127 -0.65 5.85 16.24
CA ARG A 127 -1.97 5.31 16.57
C ARG A 127 -2.00 3.80 16.40
N SER A 128 -1.90 3.06 17.49
CA SER A 128 -1.97 1.59 17.48
C SER A 128 -3.24 1.06 16.82
N ALA A 129 -4.34 1.79 16.90
CA ALA A 129 -5.63 1.40 16.32
C ALA A 129 -5.56 1.03 14.83
N TYR A 130 -4.75 1.74 14.03
CA TYR A 130 -4.59 1.40 12.61
C TYR A 130 -3.91 0.04 12.44
N ARG A 131 -2.88 -0.24 13.24
CA ARG A 131 -2.16 -1.52 13.21
C ARG A 131 -3.01 -2.66 13.72
N ASP A 132 -3.72 -2.45 14.83
CA ASP A 132 -4.59 -3.46 15.43
C ASP A 132 -5.68 -3.86 14.44
N ARG A 133 -6.28 -2.86 13.79
CA ARG A 133 -7.30 -3.10 12.77
C ARG A 133 -6.76 -3.78 11.51
N ALA A 134 -5.58 -3.37 11.03
CA ALA A 134 -4.91 -4.01 9.90
C ALA A 134 -4.59 -5.48 10.21
N THR A 135 -4.10 -5.76 11.41
CA THR A 135 -3.80 -7.12 11.87
C THR A 135 -5.06 -8.00 11.95
N GLU A 136 -6.16 -7.45 12.47
CA GLU A 136 -7.45 -8.14 12.52
C GLU A 136 -7.95 -8.52 11.12
N LEU A 137 -7.93 -7.54 10.19
CA LEU A 137 -8.33 -7.78 8.81
C LEU A 137 -7.45 -8.80 8.10
N ALA A 138 -6.12 -8.74 8.32
CA ALA A 138 -5.20 -9.71 7.76
C ALA A 138 -5.52 -11.14 8.19
N ARG A 139 -5.86 -11.35 9.46
CA ARG A 139 -6.28 -12.69 9.94
C ARG A 139 -7.53 -13.18 9.21
N ARG A 140 -8.51 -12.32 9.00
CA ARG A 140 -9.74 -12.66 8.29
C ARG A 140 -9.47 -13.01 6.84
N ILE A 141 -8.72 -12.15 6.12
CA ILE A 141 -8.38 -12.34 4.71
C ILE A 141 -7.55 -13.63 4.50
N ARG A 142 -6.64 -13.96 5.42
CA ARG A 142 -5.84 -15.19 5.33
C ARG A 142 -6.64 -16.45 5.63
N ALA A 143 -7.74 -16.34 6.37
CA ALA A 143 -8.66 -17.44 6.64
C ALA A 143 -9.62 -17.72 5.48
N GLU A 144 -9.72 -16.79 4.51
CA GLU A 144 -10.53 -16.98 3.30
C GLU A 144 -9.80 -17.90 2.33
N ASP A 145 -10.44 -19.01 1.96
CA ASP A 145 -9.98 -19.90 0.89
C ASP A 145 -10.85 -19.68 -0.36
N GLY A 146 -10.61 -18.56 -1.04
CA GLY A 146 -11.31 -18.20 -2.27
C GLY A 146 -11.23 -19.29 -3.36
N PRO A 147 -10.03 -19.83 -3.66
CA PRO A 147 -9.87 -20.92 -4.63
C PRO A 147 -10.68 -22.16 -4.30
N ALA A 148 -10.71 -22.62 -3.04
CA ALA A 148 -11.49 -23.78 -2.64
C ALA A 148 -13.00 -23.56 -2.81
N GLY A 149 -13.48 -22.35 -2.54
CA GLY A 149 -14.88 -21.97 -2.79
C GLY A 149 -15.26 -22.07 -4.27
N VAL A 150 -14.42 -21.58 -5.17
CA VAL A 150 -14.62 -21.66 -6.61
C VAL A 150 -14.55 -23.10 -7.09
N LEU A 151 -13.53 -23.87 -6.67
CA LEU A 151 -13.40 -25.28 -7.02
C LEU A 151 -14.61 -26.11 -6.57
N SER A 152 -15.11 -25.87 -5.35
CA SER A 152 -16.32 -26.54 -4.86
C SER A 152 -17.56 -26.22 -5.69
N LEU A 153 -17.67 -25.02 -6.22
CA LEU A 153 -18.76 -24.63 -7.11
C LEU A 153 -18.65 -25.33 -8.45
N ILE A 154 -17.47 -25.32 -9.06
CA ILE A 154 -17.21 -26.02 -10.35
C ILE A 154 -17.53 -27.51 -10.21
N THR A 155 -17.03 -28.17 -9.17
CA THR A 155 -17.26 -29.60 -8.96
C THR A 155 -18.76 -29.92 -8.79
N ARG A 156 -19.53 -29.02 -8.17
CA ARG A 156 -20.97 -29.19 -8.06
C ARG A 156 -21.68 -29.05 -9.41
N LEU A 157 -21.25 -28.11 -10.24
CA LEU A 157 -21.81 -27.91 -11.58
C LEU A 157 -21.47 -29.06 -12.53
N ASP A 158 -20.25 -29.61 -12.45
CA ASP A 158 -19.83 -30.77 -13.24
C ASP A 158 -20.50 -32.07 -12.80
N GLY A 159 -20.91 -32.17 -11.53
CA GLY A 159 -21.57 -33.34 -10.96
C GLY A 159 -23.10 -33.41 -11.18
N ASP A 160 -23.70 -32.34 -11.73
CA ASP A 160 -25.14 -32.32 -12.05
C ASP A 160 -25.39 -32.50 -13.57
N PRO A 161 -25.65 -33.73 -14.05
CA PRO A 161 -25.89 -33.99 -15.47
C PRO A 161 -27.17 -33.34 -16.03
N GLY A 162 -27.99 -32.71 -15.18
CA GLY A 162 -29.25 -32.07 -15.57
C GLY A 162 -29.13 -30.61 -16.01
N GLN A 163 -27.95 -29.93 -15.87
CA GLN A 163 -27.77 -28.52 -16.20
C GLN A 163 -26.72 -28.30 -17.33
N ARG A 164 -26.70 -29.16 -18.32
CA ARG A 164 -26.02 -28.85 -19.57
C ARG A 164 -26.88 -27.95 -20.44
N PHE A 165 -26.45 -26.70 -20.60
CA PHE A 165 -27.04 -25.74 -21.53
C PHE A 165 -26.72 -26.13 -22.97
#